data_2bf48ce0cc53aa35af0b28d10ca3516e
#
_entry.id   2bf48ce0cc53aa35af0b28d10ca3516e
#
_cell.length_a   1.000
_cell.length_b   1.000
_cell.length_c   1.000
_cell.angle_alpha   90.00
_cell.angle_beta   90.00
_cell.angle_gamma   90.00
#
_symmetry.space_group_name_H-M   'P 1'
#
loop_
_entity.id
_entity.type
_entity.pdbx_description
1 polymer ?
#
loop_
_entity_poly.entity_id
_entity_poly.type
_entity_poly.pdbx_seq_one_letter_code
_entity_poly.pdbx_strand_id
1 'polypeptide(L)'
;MTNLVDRVEFASLLNEPNAADASNVKYFVLDLDSFYPNQRADVAEWIRRQPVPVIGLGSSNRSFIDHFDVVVENEEQLSLLTHAIEAHPKASAILVQVTRVTSDLPINSALVIESLGYGTLQGGVEFKAWLSDFKVQRLERDFEHHGQKNTENHVESSLKTHDEHLLAQKVIVDRFDARVQIRLNSPVNRNALSAMMRDDLTEAFKLVAMDSTIEEAHVWGEGPCFSAGGDLTEFGLMGDLAEAHRIRQARMPARYLAQEAHRYTFHLHGACVGAGIEIPAFARHVTATPDTFFQLPEVAMGLIPGAGGCVSIPRRIGRQRMNWLALTGIRLSVEEAVAWGLVDRQVEAWYDDHLEQG
;
A
#
# COMPACT_ATOMS: atom_id res chain seq x y z
N MET A 1 -11.70 -19.81 -18.58
CA MET A 1 -10.72 -20.88 -18.82
C MET A 1 -9.39 -20.39 -18.31
N THR A 2 -8.81 -21.06 -17.37
CA THR A 2 -7.48 -20.74 -16.82
C THR A 2 -6.47 -20.90 -17.95
N ASN A 3 -5.75 -19.84 -18.31
CA ASN A 3 -4.67 -19.91 -19.31
C ASN A 3 -3.44 -20.56 -18.66
N LEU A 4 -3.56 -21.83 -18.30
CA LEU A 4 -2.43 -22.61 -17.77
C LEU A 4 -1.49 -22.93 -18.93
N VAL A 5 -0.30 -22.38 -18.89
CA VAL A 5 0.75 -22.54 -19.88
C VAL A 5 1.72 -23.61 -19.37
N ASP A 6 1.73 -24.75 -20.02
CA ASP A 6 2.75 -25.77 -19.77
C ASP A 6 4.05 -25.47 -20.54
N ARG A 7 5.07 -26.30 -20.36
CA ARG A 7 6.38 -26.14 -21.01
C ARG A 7 6.31 -26.16 -22.54
N VAL A 8 5.40 -26.93 -23.13
CA VAL A 8 5.30 -27.09 -24.60
C VAL A 8 4.71 -25.83 -25.20
N GLU A 9 3.66 -25.31 -24.58
CA GLU A 9 3.02 -24.06 -24.99
C GLU A 9 3.96 -22.87 -24.75
N PHE A 10 4.70 -22.85 -23.63
CA PHE A 10 5.71 -21.83 -23.34
C PHE A 10 6.80 -21.75 -24.40
N ALA A 11 7.26 -22.87 -24.93
CA ALA A 11 8.25 -22.89 -26.01
C ALA A 11 7.77 -22.19 -27.29
N SER A 12 6.47 -22.18 -27.55
CA SER A 12 5.89 -21.40 -28.66
C SER A 12 5.80 -19.90 -28.32
N LEU A 13 5.46 -19.59 -27.07
CA LEU A 13 5.32 -18.19 -26.60
C LEU A 13 6.67 -17.46 -26.50
N LEU A 14 7.79 -18.18 -26.27
CA LEU A 14 9.12 -17.58 -26.22
C LEU A 14 9.49 -16.78 -27.46
N ASN A 15 9.01 -17.22 -28.63
CA ASN A 15 9.29 -16.56 -29.92
C ASN A 15 8.37 -15.38 -30.23
N GLU A 16 7.33 -15.17 -29.42
CA GLU A 16 6.40 -14.05 -29.55
C GLU A 16 6.85 -12.89 -28.66
N PRO A 17 7.30 -11.75 -29.24
CA PRO A 17 7.79 -10.62 -28.43
C PRO A 17 6.72 -10.02 -27.53
N ASN A 18 5.43 -10.16 -27.86
CA ASN A 18 4.27 -9.71 -27.09
C ASN A 18 3.22 -10.82 -27.05
N ALA A 19 3.44 -11.84 -26.23
CA ALA A 19 2.47 -12.93 -26.06
C ALA A 19 1.12 -12.44 -25.48
N ALA A 20 1.11 -11.33 -24.75
CA ALA A 20 -0.10 -10.65 -24.36
C ALA A 20 -0.46 -9.60 -25.42
N ASP A 21 -1.28 -9.96 -26.41
CA ASP A 21 -2.06 -8.95 -27.12
C ASP A 21 -2.90 -8.20 -26.07
N ALA A 22 -2.66 -6.88 -25.96
CA ALA A 22 -3.14 -6.02 -24.89
C ALA A 22 -4.68 -6.01 -24.70
N SER A 23 -5.43 -6.61 -25.61
CA SER A 23 -6.89 -6.63 -25.58
C SER A 23 -7.52 -7.86 -24.92
N ASN A 24 -6.83 -9.01 -24.83
CA ASN A 24 -7.49 -10.28 -24.50
C ASN A 24 -6.87 -11.06 -23.34
N VAL A 25 -5.60 -10.86 -23.00
CA VAL A 25 -4.92 -11.59 -21.93
C VAL A 25 -4.83 -10.71 -20.68
N LYS A 26 -5.39 -11.18 -19.56
CA LYS A 26 -5.34 -10.46 -18.29
C LYS A 26 -4.21 -10.94 -17.38
N TYR A 27 -3.77 -12.17 -17.51
CA TYR A 27 -2.68 -12.82 -16.78
C TYR A 27 -2.22 -14.10 -17.47
N PHE A 28 -1.04 -14.57 -17.11
CA PHE A 28 -0.55 -15.91 -17.44
C PHE A 28 -0.39 -16.75 -16.17
N VAL A 29 -0.64 -18.06 -16.27
CA VAL A 29 -0.34 -19.03 -15.22
C VAL A 29 0.64 -20.04 -15.78
N LEU A 30 1.83 -20.14 -15.20
CA LEU A 30 2.84 -21.13 -15.57
C LEU A 30 2.90 -22.23 -14.50
N ASP A 31 2.81 -23.49 -14.97
CA ASP A 31 2.99 -24.66 -14.12
C ASP A 31 4.48 -24.83 -13.77
N LEU A 32 4.85 -24.49 -12.53
CA LEU A 32 6.24 -24.56 -12.06
C LEU A 32 6.85 -25.97 -12.12
N ASP A 33 6.02 -27.01 -12.05
CA ASP A 33 6.46 -28.40 -12.04
C ASP A 33 6.81 -28.89 -13.45
N SER A 34 6.36 -28.18 -14.48
CA SER A 34 6.66 -28.50 -15.87
C SER A 34 8.00 -27.94 -16.38
N PHE A 35 8.65 -27.01 -15.64
CA PHE A 35 9.89 -26.34 -16.07
C PHE A 35 11.15 -26.97 -15.48
N TYR A 36 12.23 -26.97 -16.26
CA TYR A 36 13.54 -27.41 -15.81
C TYR A 36 14.42 -26.22 -15.32
N PRO A 37 15.37 -26.47 -14.40
CA PRO A 37 16.27 -25.45 -13.88
C PRO A 37 17.07 -24.66 -14.94
N ASN A 38 17.40 -25.30 -16.06
CA ASN A 38 18.14 -24.67 -17.16
C ASN A 38 17.34 -23.66 -17.98
N GLN A 39 16.01 -23.58 -17.81
CA GLN A 39 15.14 -22.63 -18.50
C GLN A 39 14.95 -21.30 -17.73
N ARG A 40 15.58 -21.19 -16.55
CA ARG A 40 15.38 -20.03 -15.65
C ARG A 40 15.59 -18.67 -16.33
N ALA A 41 16.65 -18.52 -17.11
CA ALA A 41 16.97 -17.25 -17.75
C ALA A 41 15.91 -16.85 -18.80
N ASP A 42 15.47 -17.81 -19.60
CA ASP A 42 14.46 -17.59 -20.65
C ASP A 42 13.10 -17.22 -20.04
N VAL A 43 12.69 -17.94 -18.97
CA VAL A 43 11.46 -17.65 -18.23
C VAL A 43 11.53 -16.25 -17.61
N ALA A 44 12.62 -15.89 -16.94
CA ALA A 44 12.81 -14.59 -16.31
C ALA A 44 12.72 -13.44 -17.32
N GLU A 45 13.38 -13.61 -18.49
CA GLU A 45 13.35 -12.61 -19.55
C GLU A 45 11.96 -12.48 -20.19
N TRP A 46 11.27 -13.60 -20.39
CA TRP A 46 9.91 -13.61 -20.90
C TRP A 46 8.94 -12.91 -19.94
N ILE A 47 8.99 -13.22 -18.62
CA ILE A 47 8.16 -12.58 -17.60
C ILE A 47 8.35 -11.05 -17.61
N ARG A 48 9.59 -10.58 -17.67
CA ARG A 48 9.88 -9.13 -17.69
C ARG A 48 9.24 -8.39 -18.85
N ARG A 49 9.03 -9.06 -19.98
CA ARG A 49 8.40 -8.48 -21.17
C ARG A 49 6.87 -8.46 -21.11
N GLN A 50 6.25 -9.28 -20.25
CA GLN A 50 4.79 -9.36 -20.21
C GLN A 50 4.18 -8.09 -19.57
N PRO A 51 3.18 -7.45 -20.22
CA PRO A 51 2.51 -6.28 -19.67
C PRO A 51 1.46 -6.63 -18.60
N VAL A 52 1.24 -7.92 -18.33
CA VAL A 52 0.23 -8.46 -17.41
C VAL A 52 0.88 -9.31 -16.31
N PRO A 53 0.16 -9.61 -15.21
CA PRO A 53 0.64 -10.51 -14.19
C PRO A 53 1.01 -11.89 -14.73
N VAL A 54 2.14 -12.43 -14.25
CA VAL A 54 2.57 -13.81 -14.49
C VAL A 54 2.62 -14.56 -13.17
N ILE A 55 1.77 -15.56 -13.04
CA ILE A 55 1.55 -16.35 -11.84
C ILE A 55 2.27 -17.69 -11.99
N GLY A 56 3.04 -18.09 -11.00
CA GLY A 56 3.57 -19.44 -10.89
C GLY A 56 2.61 -20.32 -10.06
N LEU A 57 2.23 -21.48 -10.57
CA LEU A 57 1.44 -22.49 -9.85
C LEU A 57 2.32 -23.68 -9.49
N GLY A 58 2.35 -24.07 -8.22
CA GLY A 58 3.09 -25.22 -7.72
C GLY A 58 4.13 -24.87 -6.66
N SER A 59 4.65 -25.87 -5.99
CA SER A 59 5.55 -25.71 -4.83
C SER A 59 6.95 -26.30 -5.02
N SER A 60 7.16 -27.11 -6.05
CA SER A 60 8.33 -28.01 -6.15
C SER A 60 9.58 -27.34 -6.71
N ASN A 61 9.49 -26.25 -7.47
CA ASN A 61 10.65 -25.66 -8.13
C ASN A 61 11.00 -24.24 -7.64
N ARG A 62 11.56 -24.14 -6.44
CA ARG A 62 11.96 -22.86 -5.82
C ARG A 62 12.99 -22.05 -6.61
N SER A 63 13.69 -22.63 -7.57
CA SER A 63 14.72 -21.92 -8.34
C SER A 63 14.18 -20.89 -9.31
N PHE A 64 12.88 -20.94 -9.64
CA PHE A 64 12.21 -20.01 -10.56
C PHE A 64 11.38 -18.93 -9.86
N ILE A 65 11.11 -19.10 -8.56
CA ILE A 65 10.13 -18.30 -7.80
C ILE A 65 10.40 -16.81 -7.91
N ASP A 66 11.65 -16.37 -7.81
CA ASP A 66 12.02 -14.94 -7.70
C ASP A 66 11.61 -14.09 -8.91
N HIS A 67 11.33 -14.70 -10.05
CA HIS A 67 10.99 -13.98 -11.28
C HIS A 67 9.48 -13.73 -11.43
N PHE A 68 8.64 -14.60 -10.84
CA PHE A 68 7.18 -14.47 -10.94
C PHE A 68 6.66 -13.27 -10.16
N ASP A 69 5.51 -12.77 -10.57
CA ASP A 69 4.85 -11.68 -9.86
C ASP A 69 4.18 -12.17 -8.59
N VAL A 70 3.56 -13.34 -8.66
CA VAL A 70 3.02 -14.08 -7.52
C VAL A 70 3.26 -15.57 -7.75
N VAL A 71 3.45 -16.32 -6.68
CA VAL A 71 3.46 -17.78 -6.69
C VAL A 71 2.38 -18.29 -5.76
N VAL A 72 1.59 -19.23 -6.23
CA VAL A 72 0.50 -19.88 -5.50
C VAL A 72 0.73 -21.39 -5.46
N GLU A 73 0.37 -22.03 -4.36
CA GLU A 73 0.65 -23.45 -4.12
C GLU A 73 -0.49 -24.38 -4.58
N ASN A 74 -1.71 -23.83 -4.72
CA ASN A 74 -2.91 -24.61 -5.00
C ASN A 74 -3.97 -23.82 -5.78
N GLU A 75 -4.96 -24.54 -6.27
CA GLU A 75 -6.08 -24.01 -7.07
C GLU A 75 -6.98 -23.02 -6.31
N GLU A 76 -7.09 -23.13 -4.99
CA GLU A 76 -7.88 -22.19 -4.18
C GLU A 76 -7.23 -20.81 -4.17
N GLN A 77 -5.92 -20.75 -3.90
CA GLN A 77 -5.15 -19.51 -3.98
C GLN A 77 -5.15 -18.94 -5.40
N LEU A 78 -5.01 -19.81 -6.42
CA LEU A 78 -5.07 -19.39 -7.81
C LEU A 78 -6.42 -18.77 -8.15
N SER A 79 -7.53 -19.41 -7.76
CA SER A 79 -8.88 -18.92 -8.01
C SER A 79 -9.13 -17.56 -7.35
N LEU A 80 -8.71 -17.39 -6.10
CA LEU A 80 -8.81 -16.10 -5.39
C LEU A 80 -8.05 -15.00 -6.14
N LEU A 81 -6.81 -15.27 -6.52
CA LEU A 81 -5.94 -14.31 -7.19
C LEU A 81 -6.46 -13.93 -8.59
N THR A 82 -6.84 -14.92 -9.40
CA THR A 82 -7.32 -14.69 -10.76
C THR A 82 -8.65 -13.94 -10.78
N HIS A 83 -9.56 -14.25 -9.85
CA HIS A 83 -10.80 -13.50 -9.70
C HIS A 83 -10.54 -12.01 -9.41
N ALA A 84 -9.62 -11.70 -8.53
CA ALA A 84 -9.23 -10.33 -8.21
C ALA A 84 -8.61 -9.60 -9.43
N ILE A 85 -7.69 -10.27 -10.14
CA ILE A 85 -7.08 -9.72 -11.37
C ILE A 85 -8.13 -9.48 -12.47
N GLU A 86 -9.07 -10.41 -12.64
CA GLU A 86 -10.15 -10.29 -13.64
C GLU A 86 -11.10 -9.13 -13.36
N ALA A 87 -11.32 -8.80 -12.09
CA ALA A 87 -12.12 -7.66 -11.68
C ALA A 87 -11.43 -6.31 -11.96
N HIS A 88 -10.09 -6.24 -11.78
CA HIS A 88 -9.29 -5.02 -11.92
C HIS A 88 -8.03 -5.25 -12.76
N PRO A 89 -8.15 -5.64 -14.04
CA PRO A 89 -7.03 -6.08 -14.85
C PRO A 89 -6.00 -4.98 -15.14
N LYS A 90 -6.40 -3.73 -15.21
CA LYS A 90 -5.50 -2.61 -15.49
C LYS A 90 -4.70 -2.22 -14.26
N ALA A 91 -5.33 -2.14 -13.10
CA ALA A 91 -4.65 -1.89 -11.84
C ALA A 91 -3.65 -3.03 -11.54
N SER A 92 -4.07 -4.29 -11.74
CA SER A 92 -3.22 -5.47 -11.56
C SER A 92 -1.99 -5.46 -12.48
N ALA A 93 -2.19 -5.11 -13.76
CA ALA A 93 -1.11 -5.02 -14.74
C ALA A 93 -0.09 -3.92 -14.36
N ILE A 94 -0.55 -2.73 -13.99
CA ILE A 94 0.33 -1.63 -13.58
C ILE A 94 1.04 -1.94 -12.28
N LEU A 95 0.37 -2.57 -11.30
CA LEU A 95 1.00 -2.98 -10.05
C LEU A 95 2.26 -3.84 -10.31
N VAL A 96 2.11 -4.92 -11.08
CA VAL A 96 3.24 -5.84 -11.30
C VAL A 96 4.36 -5.20 -12.11
N GLN A 97 4.04 -4.35 -13.09
CA GLN A 97 5.05 -3.59 -13.83
C GLN A 97 5.82 -2.64 -12.91
N VAL A 98 5.12 -1.90 -12.05
CA VAL A 98 5.73 -0.99 -11.07
C VAL A 98 6.61 -1.78 -10.10
N THR A 99 6.12 -2.87 -9.51
CA THR A 99 6.90 -3.64 -8.51
C THR A 99 8.09 -4.38 -9.12
N ARG A 100 8.03 -4.79 -10.39
CA ARG A 100 9.20 -5.34 -11.13
C ARG A 100 10.32 -4.31 -11.24
N VAL A 101 9.97 -3.06 -11.57
CA VAL A 101 10.95 -1.99 -11.80
C VAL A 101 11.47 -1.40 -10.47
N THR A 102 10.58 -1.19 -9.49
CA THR A 102 10.95 -0.53 -8.22
C THR A 102 11.83 -1.38 -7.33
N SER A 103 11.85 -2.71 -7.51
CA SER A 103 12.67 -3.62 -6.71
C SER A 103 14.17 -3.35 -6.83
N ASP A 104 14.63 -2.96 -8.03
CA ASP A 104 16.06 -2.77 -8.33
C ASP A 104 16.49 -1.30 -8.32
N LEU A 105 15.56 -0.36 -8.14
CA LEU A 105 15.84 1.07 -8.17
C LEU A 105 16.19 1.63 -6.77
N PRO A 106 17.02 2.69 -6.71
CA PRO A 106 17.13 3.51 -5.52
C PRO A 106 15.76 4.05 -5.08
N ILE A 107 15.52 4.15 -3.77
CA ILE A 107 14.21 4.48 -3.19
C ILE A 107 13.58 5.73 -3.84
N ASN A 108 14.35 6.82 -3.98
CA ASN A 108 13.82 8.05 -4.58
C ASN A 108 13.34 7.87 -6.03
N SER A 109 14.07 7.10 -6.83
CA SER A 109 13.67 6.78 -8.21
C SER A 109 12.45 5.84 -8.24
N ALA A 110 12.42 4.88 -7.34
CA ALA A 110 11.29 3.95 -7.18
C ALA A 110 10.00 4.68 -6.80
N LEU A 111 10.05 5.66 -5.89
CA LEU A 111 8.90 6.50 -5.51
C LEU A 111 8.38 7.35 -6.69
N VAL A 112 9.26 7.77 -7.62
CA VAL A 112 8.83 8.45 -8.86
C VAL A 112 8.02 7.49 -9.73
N ILE A 113 8.52 6.27 -9.95
CA ILE A 113 7.84 5.25 -10.76
C ILE A 113 6.49 4.87 -10.16
N GLU A 114 6.41 4.64 -8.85
CA GLU A 114 5.13 4.40 -8.15
C GLU A 114 4.14 5.53 -8.41
N SER A 115 4.57 6.78 -8.22
CA SER A 115 3.70 7.95 -8.40
C SER A 115 3.23 8.14 -9.84
N LEU A 116 4.04 7.79 -10.85
CA LEU A 116 3.62 7.78 -12.26
C LEU A 116 2.60 6.68 -12.52
N GLY A 117 2.82 5.46 -12.02
CA GLY A 117 1.86 4.36 -12.11
C GLY A 117 0.52 4.69 -11.46
N TYR A 118 0.56 5.24 -10.23
CA TYR A 118 -0.63 5.70 -9.51
C TYR A 118 -1.39 6.78 -10.29
N GLY A 119 -0.68 7.81 -10.81
CA GLY A 119 -1.29 8.87 -11.60
C GLY A 119 -1.92 8.37 -12.89
N THR A 120 -1.30 7.39 -13.58
CA THR A 120 -1.86 6.74 -14.76
C THR A 120 -3.20 6.08 -14.45
N LEU A 121 -3.30 5.37 -13.32
CA LEU A 121 -4.53 4.70 -12.89
C LEU A 121 -5.62 5.67 -12.44
N GLN A 122 -5.27 6.80 -11.82
CA GLN A 122 -6.25 7.85 -11.50
C GLN A 122 -6.99 8.37 -12.75
N GLY A 123 -6.34 8.36 -13.92
CA GLY A 123 -6.97 8.64 -15.22
C GLY A 123 -7.79 7.49 -15.81
N GLY A 124 -7.66 6.27 -15.24
CA GLY A 124 -8.22 5.03 -15.74
C GLY A 124 -9.73 4.86 -15.50
N VAL A 125 -10.32 3.94 -16.25
CA VAL A 125 -11.78 3.67 -16.15
C VAL A 125 -12.14 2.91 -14.89
N GLU A 126 -11.25 2.03 -14.38
CA GLU A 126 -11.49 1.25 -13.16
C GLU A 126 -11.62 2.16 -11.94
N PHE A 127 -10.67 3.09 -11.76
CA PHE A 127 -10.75 4.08 -10.69
C PHE A 127 -11.96 5.01 -10.82
N LYS A 128 -12.29 5.47 -12.04
CA LYS A 128 -13.44 6.35 -12.25
C LYS A 128 -14.77 5.65 -11.93
N ALA A 129 -14.89 4.36 -12.27
CA ALA A 129 -16.06 3.56 -11.92
C ALA A 129 -16.17 3.41 -10.39
N TRP A 130 -15.10 2.97 -9.73
CA TRP A 130 -15.05 2.87 -8.27
C TRP A 130 -15.39 4.20 -7.58
N LEU A 131 -14.84 5.32 -8.04
CA LEU A 131 -15.10 6.64 -7.47
C LEU A 131 -16.57 7.07 -7.61
N SER A 132 -17.20 6.73 -8.74
CA SER A 132 -18.62 6.97 -8.97
C SER A 132 -19.47 6.20 -7.96
N ASP A 133 -19.21 4.91 -7.81
CA ASP A 133 -19.93 4.05 -6.87
C ASP A 133 -19.72 4.47 -5.41
N PHE A 134 -18.48 4.82 -5.04
CA PHE A 134 -18.16 5.35 -3.71
C PHE A 134 -18.95 6.62 -3.38
N LYS A 135 -19.06 7.56 -4.33
CA LYS A 135 -19.83 8.81 -4.15
C LYS A 135 -21.33 8.53 -3.95
N VAL A 136 -21.91 7.61 -4.71
CA VAL A 136 -23.31 7.20 -4.57
C VAL A 136 -23.55 6.59 -3.19
N GLN A 137 -22.75 5.60 -2.79
CA GLN A 137 -22.88 4.93 -1.49
C GLN A 137 -22.67 5.90 -0.31
N ARG A 138 -21.84 6.93 -0.48
CA ARG A 138 -21.66 7.96 0.55
C ARG A 138 -22.91 8.82 0.69
N LEU A 139 -23.48 9.27 -0.43
CA LEU A 139 -24.74 10.04 -0.41
C LEU A 139 -25.89 9.23 0.23
N GLU A 140 -26.03 7.96 -0.09
CA GLU A 140 -27.03 7.08 0.51
C GLU A 140 -26.90 7.00 2.03
N ARG A 141 -25.66 6.80 2.53
CA ARG A 141 -25.38 6.79 3.98
C ARG A 141 -25.70 8.10 4.66
N ASP A 142 -25.36 9.22 4.02
CA ASP A 142 -25.66 10.55 4.55
C ASP A 142 -27.17 10.81 4.62
N PHE A 143 -27.95 10.33 3.62
CA PHE A 143 -29.42 10.40 3.65
C PHE A 143 -30.02 9.53 4.75
N GLU A 144 -29.55 8.30 4.96
CA GLU A 144 -30.02 7.41 6.02
C GLU A 144 -29.77 8.01 7.41
N HIS A 145 -28.61 8.64 7.63
CA HIS A 145 -28.26 9.29 8.90
C HIS A 145 -29.05 10.59 9.16
N HIS A 146 -29.37 11.37 8.13
CA HIS A 146 -30.14 12.60 8.26
C HIS A 146 -31.67 12.32 8.35
N GLY A 147 -32.15 11.21 7.79
CA GLY A 147 -33.55 10.80 7.91
C GLY A 147 -33.98 10.40 9.32
N GLN A 148 -33.04 10.13 10.23
CA GLN A 148 -33.30 9.74 11.62
C GLN A 148 -33.16 10.89 12.65
N LYS A 149 -32.69 12.10 12.24
CA LYS A 149 -32.44 13.23 13.15
C LYS A 149 -33.14 14.51 12.68
N ASN A 150 -34.42 14.61 13.00
CA ASN A 150 -35.10 15.91 13.03
C ASN A 150 -34.82 16.60 14.35
N THR A 151 -33.91 17.57 14.39
CA THR A 151 -33.94 18.70 15.36
C THR A 151 -32.90 19.76 14.97
N GLU A 152 -33.38 20.99 14.82
CA GLU A 152 -32.63 22.20 14.41
C GLU A 152 -31.43 22.57 15.31
N ASN A 153 -31.31 21.99 16.51
CA ASN A 153 -30.24 22.28 17.46
C ASN A 153 -28.90 21.56 17.22
N HIS A 154 -28.81 20.66 16.22
CA HIS A 154 -27.58 19.89 15.97
C HIS A 154 -26.69 20.48 14.87
N VAL A 155 -27.20 21.40 14.03
CA VAL A 155 -26.44 21.98 12.91
C VAL A 155 -25.35 22.94 13.43
N GLU A 156 -25.66 23.79 14.41
CA GLU A 156 -24.66 24.71 14.97
C GLU A 156 -23.56 24.02 15.79
N SER A 157 -23.90 22.96 16.53
CA SER A 157 -22.87 22.21 17.27
C SER A 157 -21.98 21.38 16.33
N SER A 158 -22.55 20.82 15.26
CA SER A 158 -21.78 20.06 14.25
C SER A 158 -20.86 20.97 13.43
N LEU A 159 -21.26 22.19 13.12
CA LEU A 159 -20.42 23.15 12.40
C LEU A 159 -19.25 23.63 13.27
N LYS A 160 -19.48 23.95 14.55
CA LYS A 160 -18.40 24.35 15.47
C LYS A 160 -17.39 23.24 15.73
N THR A 161 -17.84 22.01 15.95
CA THR A 161 -16.93 20.87 16.12
C THR A 161 -16.19 20.52 14.82
N HIS A 162 -16.79 20.73 13.66
CA HIS A 162 -16.14 20.52 12.37
C HIS A 162 -15.03 21.54 12.12
N ASP A 163 -15.28 22.82 12.41
CA ASP A 163 -14.29 23.89 12.28
C ASP A 163 -13.13 23.75 13.27
N GLU A 164 -13.39 23.34 14.51
CA GLU A 164 -12.34 23.05 15.50
C GLU A 164 -11.45 21.86 15.09
N HIS A 165 -12.04 20.82 14.50
CA HIS A 165 -11.27 19.67 13.96
C HIS A 165 -10.47 20.03 12.71
N LEU A 166 -10.92 20.98 11.88
CA LEU A 166 -10.16 21.46 10.72
C LEU A 166 -8.92 22.27 11.13
N LEU A 167 -8.98 22.97 12.27
CA LEU A 167 -7.88 23.80 12.79
C LEU A 167 -6.88 23.02 13.67
N ALA A 168 -7.22 21.82 14.14
CA ALA A 168 -6.33 21.03 14.96
C ALA A 168 -5.16 20.47 14.14
N GLN A 169 -3.95 20.55 14.69
CA GLN A 169 -2.76 19.88 14.11
C GLN A 169 -3.04 18.39 13.90
N LYS A 170 -2.81 17.91 12.68
CA LYS A 170 -3.02 16.50 12.33
C LYS A 170 -1.87 15.60 12.79
N VAL A 171 -0.69 16.18 13.01
CA VAL A 171 0.48 15.51 13.56
C VAL A 171 1.03 16.35 14.71
N ILE A 172 1.19 15.72 15.86
CA ILE A 172 1.79 16.34 17.03
C ILE A 172 3.22 15.82 17.15
N VAL A 173 4.16 16.74 17.38
CA VAL A 173 5.59 16.41 17.54
C VAL A 173 6.07 16.93 18.86
N ASP A 174 6.47 16.02 19.75
CA ASP A 174 7.06 16.32 21.05
C ASP A 174 8.52 15.87 21.05
N ARG A 175 9.41 16.71 21.60
CA ARG A 175 10.84 16.42 21.67
C ARG A 175 11.30 16.29 23.09
N PHE A 176 12.07 15.22 23.36
CA PHE A 176 12.72 14.91 24.65
C PHE A 176 14.20 14.62 24.36
N ASP A 177 15.06 15.61 24.56
CA ASP A 177 16.50 15.53 24.26
C ASP A 177 16.79 15.05 22.81
N ALA A 178 17.36 13.87 22.66
CA ALA A 178 17.68 13.24 21.38
C ALA A 178 16.52 12.40 20.79
N ARG A 179 15.38 12.30 21.50
CA ARG A 179 14.21 11.52 21.10
C ARG A 179 13.08 12.42 20.66
N VAL A 180 12.38 12.02 19.60
CA VAL A 180 11.17 12.68 19.11
C VAL A 180 10.00 11.69 19.11
N GLN A 181 8.86 12.16 19.57
CA GLN A 181 7.57 11.48 19.50
C GLN A 181 6.70 12.15 18.46
N ILE A 182 6.16 11.38 17.53
CA ILE A 182 5.32 11.84 16.41
C ILE A 182 3.99 11.11 16.48
N ARG A 183 2.90 11.86 16.71
CA ARG A 183 1.56 11.30 16.89
C ARG A 183 0.64 11.71 15.76
N LEU A 184 0.00 10.75 15.09
CA LEU A 184 -1.13 11.01 14.21
C LEU A 184 -2.33 11.39 15.07
N ASN A 185 -2.89 12.59 14.88
CA ASN A 185 -3.89 13.18 15.76
C ASN A 185 -5.18 13.54 15.00
N SER A 186 -5.78 12.55 14.38
CA SER A 186 -7.09 12.67 13.73
C SER A 186 -7.96 11.43 13.96
N PRO A 187 -8.20 11.05 15.26
CA PRO A 187 -8.89 9.78 15.58
C PRO A 187 -10.31 9.70 15.04
N VAL A 188 -10.99 10.83 14.86
CA VAL A 188 -12.37 10.91 14.35
C VAL A 188 -12.48 10.33 12.94
N ASN A 189 -11.48 10.58 12.06
CA ASN A 189 -11.39 9.97 10.74
C ASN A 189 -10.40 8.80 10.69
N ARG A 190 -10.07 8.22 11.86
CA ARG A 190 -9.14 7.07 11.98
C ARG A 190 -7.76 7.35 11.40
N ASN A 191 -7.25 8.55 11.62
CA ASN A 191 -5.95 9.01 11.14
C ASN A 191 -5.77 8.82 9.63
N ALA A 192 -6.85 9.05 8.86
CA ALA A 192 -6.78 8.97 7.41
C ALA A 192 -5.79 10.00 6.85
N LEU A 193 -5.00 9.59 5.87
CA LEU A 193 -3.97 10.41 5.24
C LEU A 193 -4.63 11.41 4.26
N SER A 194 -5.14 12.51 4.81
CA SER A 194 -5.56 13.68 4.05
C SER A 194 -4.35 14.48 3.56
N ALA A 195 -4.57 15.47 2.70
CA ALA A 195 -3.52 16.40 2.27
C ALA A 195 -2.84 17.10 3.46
N MET A 196 -3.63 17.52 4.48
CA MET A 196 -3.09 18.12 5.71
C MET A 196 -2.24 17.13 6.51
N MET A 197 -2.76 15.93 6.77
CA MET A 197 -2.01 14.88 7.47
C MET A 197 -0.70 14.53 6.75
N ARG A 198 -0.75 14.39 5.42
CA ARG A 198 0.44 14.15 4.59
C ARG A 198 1.46 15.27 4.72
N ASP A 199 1.01 16.53 4.65
CA ASP A 199 1.90 17.69 4.70
C ASP A 199 2.52 17.84 6.09
N ASP A 200 1.74 17.68 7.18
CA ASP A 200 2.22 17.70 8.56
C ASP A 200 3.25 16.57 8.81
N LEU A 201 2.97 15.34 8.34
CA LEU A 201 3.92 14.22 8.41
C LEU A 201 5.20 14.51 7.61
N THR A 202 5.08 15.15 6.46
CA THR A 202 6.26 15.53 5.65
C THR A 202 7.15 16.48 6.42
N GLU A 203 6.59 17.50 7.08
CA GLU A 203 7.37 18.44 7.88
C GLU A 203 7.96 17.78 9.15
N ALA A 204 7.21 16.87 9.81
CA ALA A 204 7.72 16.11 10.96
C ALA A 204 8.92 15.22 10.58
N PHE A 205 8.83 14.47 9.48
CA PHE A 205 9.95 13.61 9.05
C PHE A 205 11.12 14.42 8.49
N LYS A 206 10.85 15.57 7.88
CA LYS A 206 11.88 16.51 7.45
C LYS A 206 12.65 17.09 8.64
N LEU A 207 11.98 17.41 9.75
CA LEU A 207 12.61 17.84 10.98
C LEU A 207 13.64 16.80 11.45
N VAL A 208 13.25 15.52 11.52
CA VAL A 208 14.15 14.43 11.91
C VAL A 208 15.33 14.29 10.94
N ALA A 209 15.08 14.43 9.63
CA ALA A 209 16.12 14.31 8.62
C ALA A 209 17.14 15.48 8.65
N MET A 210 16.70 16.68 9.05
CA MET A 210 17.54 17.88 9.07
C MET A 210 18.27 18.12 10.40
N ASP A 211 17.80 17.50 11.49
CA ASP A 211 18.39 17.64 12.82
C ASP A 211 19.16 16.38 13.22
N SER A 212 20.51 16.47 13.12
CA SER A 212 21.39 15.35 13.48
C SER A 212 21.46 15.06 15.00
N THR A 213 20.89 15.93 15.84
CA THR A 213 20.82 15.71 17.28
C THR A 213 19.63 14.84 17.70
N ILE A 214 18.70 14.54 16.75
CA ILE A 214 17.64 13.56 16.95
C ILE A 214 18.20 12.18 16.62
N GLU A 215 18.26 11.30 17.59
CA GLU A 215 18.77 9.94 17.43
C GLU A 215 17.63 8.90 17.25
N GLU A 216 16.47 9.16 17.84
CA GLU A 216 15.31 8.26 17.82
C GLU A 216 14.02 9.02 17.52
N ALA A 217 13.17 8.43 16.69
CA ALA A 217 11.83 8.93 16.38
C ALA A 217 10.81 7.80 16.54
N HIS A 218 9.87 7.96 17.46
CA HIS A 218 8.76 7.04 17.69
C HIS A 218 7.49 7.58 17.12
N VAL A 219 6.78 6.76 16.31
CA VAL A 219 5.59 7.18 15.57
C VAL A 219 4.41 6.27 15.93
N TRP A 220 3.26 6.85 16.28
CA TRP A 220 2.00 6.13 16.54
C TRP A 220 0.77 6.93 16.17
N GLY A 221 -0.41 6.33 16.25
CA GLY A 221 -1.69 6.99 15.99
C GLY A 221 -2.53 7.10 17.26
N GLU A 222 -3.23 8.22 17.43
CA GLU A 222 -4.24 8.38 18.47
C GLU A 222 -5.54 7.66 18.10
N GLY A 223 -6.27 7.16 19.11
CA GLY A 223 -7.59 6.56 18.92
C GLY A 223 -7.56 5.06 18.59
N PRO A 224 -8.57 4.53 17.86
CA PRO A 224 -8.81 3.10 17.77
C PRO A 224 -7.91 2.36 16.78
N CYS A 225 -7.11 3.05 16.00
CA CYS A 225 -6.20 2.43 15.05
C CYS A 225 -5.08 3.37 14.64
N PHE A 226 -4.00 2.82 14.12
CA PHE A 226 -2.88 3.61 13.63
C PHE A 226 -3.31 4.50 12.44
N SER A 227 -3.84 3.92 11.36
CA SER A 227 -4.38 4.68 10.23
C SER A 227 -5.24 3.82 9.31
N ALA A 228 -6.39 4.36 8.90
CA ALA A 228 -7.28 3.74 7.91
C ALA A 228 -6.84 3.97 6.44
N GLY A 229 -5.64 4.55 6.22
CA GLY A 229 -5.13 4.80 4.87
C GLY A 229 -5.46 6.17 4.31
N GLY A 230 -5.48 6.30 3.00
CA GLY A 230 -5.79 7.57 2.33
C GLY A 230 -7.20 8.08 2.67
N ASP A 231 -7.35 9.40 2.78
CA ASP A 231 -8.68 10.00 2.96
C ASP A 231 -9.48 9.91 1.66
N LEU A 232 -10.41 8.95 1.62
CA LEU A 232 -11.24 8.68 0.42
C LEU A 232 -12.11 9.87 0.02
N THR A 233 -12.34 10.82 0.92
CA THR A 233 -13.12 12.03 0.60
C THR A 233 -12.38 12.99 -0.32
N GLU A 234 -11.06 12.90 -0.34
CA GLU A 234 -10.19 13.70 -1.20
C GLU A 234 -9.88 13.02 -2.56
N PHE A 235 -10.27 11.75 -2.73
CA PHE A 235 -9.99 11.01 -3.96
C PHE A 235 -10.76 11.60 -5.15
N GLY A 236 -10.03 11.82 -6.26
CA GLY A 236 -10.60 12.38 -7.49
C GLY A 236 -10.90 13.88 -7.45
N LEU A 237 -10.50 14.62 -6.40
CA LEU A 237 -10.65 16.09 -6.34
C LEU A 237 -9.65 16.79 -7.26
N MET A 238 -8.46 16.21 -7.46
CA MET A 238 -7.44 16.77 -8.34
C MET A 238 -7.72 16.40 -9.80
N GLY A 239 -8.08 17.37 -10.62
CA GLY A 239 -8.37 17.16 -12.04
C GLY A 239 -7.12 17.05 -12.91
N ASP A 240 -6.02 17.73 -12.53
CA ASP A 240 -4.75 17.67 -13.25
C ASP A 240 -3.84 16.61 -12.61
N LEU A 241 -3.66 15.49 -13.32
CA LEU A 241 -2.86 14.36 -12.84
C LEU A 241 -1.36 14.65 -12.87
N ALA A 242 -0.88 15.52 -13.75
CA ALA A 242 0.52 15.95 -13.76
C ALA A 242 0.83 16.81 -12.54
N GLU A 243 -0.07 17.72 -12.17
CA GLU A 243 0.05 18.52 -10.95
C GLU A 243 -0.08 17.62 -9.70
N ALA A 244 -0.99 16.64 -9.69
CA ALA A 244 -1.09 15.66 -8.62
C ALA A 244 0.22 14.88 -8.43
N HIS A 245 0.88 14.47 -9.52
CA HIS A 245 2.21 13.86 -9.47
C HIS A 245 3.26 14.81 -8.89
N ARG A 246 3.31 16.06 -9.35
CA ARG A 246 4.23 17.09 -8.86
C ARG A 246 4.07 17.32 -7.34
N ILE A 247 2.83 17.42 -6.85
CA ILE A 247 2.53 17.57 -5.42
C ILE A 247 2.98 16.33 -4.65
N ARG A 248 2.67 15.11 -5.11
CA ARG A 248 3.14 13.88 -4.46
C ARG A 248 4.67 13.85 -4.36
N GLN A 249 5.38 14.25 -5.41
CA GLN A 249 6.84 14.31 -5.39
C GLN A 249 7.37 15.34 -4.40
N ALA A 250 6.71 16.48 -4.26
CA ALA A 250 7.13 17.55 -3.34
C ALA A 250 6.75 17.27 -1.87
N ARG A 251 5.65 16.54 -1.63
CA ARG A 251 5.02 16.32 -0.33
C ARG A 251 4.90 14.82 0.00
N MET A 252 5.97 14.06 -0.24
CA MET A 252 6.06 12.63 0.04
C MET A 252 6.77 12.38 1.38
N PRO A 253 6.05 12.05 2.48
CA PRO A 253 6.66 11.78 3.79
C PRO A 253 7.74 10.67 3.70
N ALA A 254 7.46 9.63 2.91
CA ALA A 254 8.34 8.48 2.70
C ALA A 254 9.76 8.86 2.27
N ARG A 255 9.97 9.99 1.59
CA ARG A 255 11.31 10.43 1.15
C ARG A 255 12.23 10.77 2.31
N TYR A 256 11.73 11.53 3.29
CA TYR A 256 12.49 11.92 4.46
C TYR A 256 12.65 10.75 5.44
N LEU A 257 11.56 9.99 5.63
CA LEU A 257 11.58 8.78 6.44
C LEU A 257 12.64 7.77 5.94
N ALA A 258 12.65 7.50 4.63
CA ALA A 258 13.57 6.52 4.06
C ALA A 258 15.05 6.91 4.14
N GLN A 259 15.36 8.22 4.16
CA GLN A 259 16.72 8.72 4.34
C GLN A 259 17.26 8.39 5.74
N GLU A 260 16.40 8.46 6.74
CA GLU A 260 16.75 8.29 8.16
C GLU A 260 16.02 7.07 8.77
N ALA A 261 15.69 6.08 7.95
CA ALA A 261 14.92 4.89 8.34
C ALA A 261 15.45 4.23 9.63
N HIS A 262 16.76 4.28 9.86
CA HIS A 262 17.43 3.69 11.01
C HIS A 262 17.08 4.34 12.36
N ARG A 263 16.53 5.56 12.35
CA ARG A 263 16.12 6.29 13.56
C ARG A 263 14.67 6.00 13.94
N TYR A 264 13.86 5.42 13.05
CA TYR A 264 12.42 5.30 13.26
C TYR A 264 11.99 3.97 13.82
N THR A 265 11.08 4.05 14.80
CA THR A 265 10.26 2.94 15.28
C THR A 265 8.79 3.31 15.15
N PHE A 266 8.02 2.51 14.43
CA PHE A 266 6.58 2.65 14.33
C PHE A 266 5.88 1.68 15.26
N HIS A 267 4.87 2.17 15.98
CA HIS A 267 4.02 1.41 16.91
C HIS A 267 2.61 1.34 16.34
N LEU A 268 2.24 0.18 15.85
CA LEU A 268 1.00 -0.03 15.11
C LEU A 268 -0.06 -0.70 15.99
N HIS A 269 -1.33 -0.35 15.81
CA HIS A 269 -2.47 -0.95 16.47
C HIS A 269 -3.73 -0.85 15.63
N GLY A 270 -4.67 -1.78 15.81
CA GLY A 270 -5.92 -1.83 15.09
C GLY A 270 -5.72 -1.86 13.57
N ALA A 271 -6.46 -1.04 12.83
CA ALA A 271 -6.37 -1.00 11.38
C ALA A 271 -5.10 -0.28 10.88
N CYS A 272 -4.33 -0.95 10.02
CA CYS A 272 -3.19 -0.41 9.28
C CYS A 272 -3.42 -0.66 7.78
N VAL A 273 -4.14 0.26 7.13
CA VAL A 273 -4.64 0.08 5.77
C VAL A 273 -3.95 1.04 4.81
N GLY A 274 -3.57 0.59 3.61
CA GLY A 274 -2.92 1.42 2.60
C GLY A 274 -1.75 2.21 3.16
N ALA A 275 -1.79 3.55 3.08
CA ALA A 275 -0.76 4.44 3.64
C ALA A 275 -0.43 4.13 5.11
N GLY A 276 -1.36 3.53 5.88
CA GLY A 276 -1.17 3.11 7.27
C GLY A 276 -0.19 1.97 7.46
N ILE A 277 0.20 1.26 6.41
CA ILE A 277 1.30 0.29 6.42
C ILE A 277 2.38 0.64 5.39
N GLU A 278 2.03 1.32 4.30
CA GLU A 278 2.99 1.71 3.26
C GLU A 278 4.11 2.58 3.83
N ILE A 279 3.76 3.59 4.64
CA ILE A 279 4.71 4.52 5.27
C ILE A 279 5.53 3.81 6.37
N PRO A 280 4.91 3.12 7.36
CA PRO A 280 5.66 2.40 8.40
C PRO A 280 6.66 1.39 7.87
N ALA A 281 6.36 0.75 6.74
CA ALA A 281 7.23 -0.26 6.15
C ALA A 281 8.63 0.26 5.72
N PHE A 282 8.85 1.57 5.64
CA PHE A 282 10.19 2.16 5.44
C PHE A 282 11.06 2.14 6.72
N ALA A 283 10.45 2.14 7.89
CA ALA A 283 11.17 2.27 9.16
C ALA A 283 12.05 1.06 9.46
N ARG A 284 13.09 1.27 10.28
CA ARG A 284 13.93 0.17 10.76
C ARG A 284 13.12 -0.81 11.61
N HIS A 285 12.29 -0.27 12.52
CA HIS A 285 11.51 -1.08 13.44
C HIS A 285 10.02 -0.79 13.31
N VAL A 286 9.24 -1.85 13.21
CA VAL A 286 7.78 -1.83 13.21
C VAL A 286 7.30 -2.81 14.26
N THR A 287 6.61 -2.32 15.29
CA THR A 287 5.93 -3.13 16.29
C THR A 287 4.43 -3.04 16.12
N ALA A 288 3.70 -4.08 16.52
CA ALA A 288 2.24 -4.08 16.40
C ALA A 288 1.59 -4.80 17.58
N THR A 289 0.41 -4.32 17.99
CA THR A 289 -0.42 -4.97 19.02
C THR A 289 -1.17 -6.19 18.46
N PRO A 290 -1.67 -7.12 19.32
CA PRO A 290 -2.34 -8.33 18.85
C PRO A 290 -3.61 -8.10 18.01
N ASP A 291 -4.29 -6.96 18.18
CA ASP A 291 -5.50 -6.57 17.45
C ASP A 291 -5.22 -5.94 16.08
N THR A 292 -3.95 -5.81 15.72
CA THR A 292 -3.54 -5.16 14.45
C THR A 292 -3.83 -6.06 13.25
N PHE A 293 -4.35 -5.45 12.19
CA PHE A 293 -4.41 -6.06 10.87
C PHE A 293 -3.91 -5.12 9.79
N PHE A 294 -3.41 -5.70 8.69
CA PHE A 294 -2.85 -4.98 7.55
C PHE A 294 -3.65 -5.28 6.29
N GLN A 295 -3.83 -4.30 5.43
CA GLN A 295 -4.56 -4.47 4.19
C GLN A 295 -4.10 -3.46 3.13
N LEU A 296 -4.03 -3.89 1.87
CA LEU A 296 -3.78 -3.02 0.71
C LEU A 296 -4.98 -3.12 -0.24
N PRO A 297 -5.98 -2.23 -0.11
CA PRO A 297 -7.23 -2.32 -0.86
C PRO A 297 -7.17 -1.61 -2.22
N GLU A 298 -6.05 -1.01 -2.60
CA GLU A 298 -5.94 -0.05 -3.70
C GLU A 298 -6.30 -0.66 -5.06
N VAL A 299 -5.94 -1.94 -5.30
CA VAL A 299 -6.26 -2.62 -6.57
C VAL A 299 -7.77 -2.76 -6.76
N ALA A 300 -8.52 -3.06 -5.69
CA ALA A 300 -9.98 -3.09 -5.73
C ALA A 300 -10.62 -1.71 -5.98
N MET A 301 -9.86 -0.64 -5.82
CA MET A 301 -10.26 0.73 -6.18
C MET A 301 -9.82 1.11 -7.60
N GLY A 302 -9.21 0.22 -8.37
CA GLY A 302 -8.60 0.52 -9.66
C GLY A 302 -7.32 1.35 -9.56
N LEU A 303 -6.61 1.28 -8.43
CA LEU A 303 -5.35 1.97 -8.14
C LEU A 303 -4.25 0.98 -7.73
N ILE A 304 -3.08 1.49 -7.40
CA ILE A 304 -2.01 0.77 -6.69
C ILE A 304 -1.67 1.52 -5.40
N PRO A 305 -0.97 0.93 -4.43
CA PRO A 305 -0.40 1.67 -3.31
C PRO A 305 0.39 2.89 -3.79
N GLY A 306 0.13 4.06 -3.19
CA GLY A 306 0.65 5.34 -3.69
C GLY A 306 1.29 6.23 -2.63
N ALA A 307 1.47 5.72 -1.41
CA ALA A 307 2.18 6.38 -0.32
C ALA A 307 3.57 5.79 -0.04
N GLY A 308 4.11 5.05 -1.01
CA GLY A 308 5.40 4.37 -0.96
C GLY A 308 5.32 2.84 -0.87
N GLY A 309 4.14 2.24 -0.88
CA GLY A 309 3.92 0.82 -0.62
C GLY A 309 4.52 -0.10 -1.68
N CYS A 310 4.52 0.29 -2.96
CA CYS A 310 5.21 -0.46 -4.01
C CYS A 310 6.75 -0.39 -3.90
N VAL A 311 7.27 0.37 -2.94
CA VAL A 311 8.70 0.54 -2.69
C VAL A 311 9.11 -0.05 -1.35
N SER A 312 8.40 0.29 -0.26
CA SER A 312 8.73 -0.12 1.10
C SER A 312 8.43 -1.59 1.37
N ILE A 313 7.21 -2.02 1.05
CA ILE A 313 6.71 -3.36 1.40
C ILE A 313 7.50 -4.47 0.68
N PRO A 314 7.79 -4.39 -0.64
CA PRO A 314 8.63 -5.40 -1.29
C PRO A 314 10.01 -5.55 -0.67
N ARG A 315 10.58 -4.47 -0.12
CA ARG A 315 11.88 -4.49 0.54
C ARG A 315 11.88 -5.20 1.90
N ARG A 316 10.71 -5.29 2.55
CA ARG A 316 10.53 -6.05 3.79
C ARG A 316 10.16 -7.51 3.56
N ILE A 317 9.15 -7.75 2.72
CA ILE A 317 8.53 -9.09 2.61
C ILE A 317 8.75 -9.77 1.25
N GLY A 318 9.43 -9.10 0.34
CA GLY A 318 9.60 -9.56 -1.04
C GLY A 318 8.43 -9.17 -1.94
N ARG A 319 8.74 -9.05 -3.26
CA ARG A 319 7.81 -8.59 -4.29
C ARG A 319 6.55 -9.48 -4.41
N GLN A 320 6.71 -10.78 -4.29
CA GLN A 320 5.61 -11.73 -4.47
C GLN A 320 4.55 -11.62 -3.37
N ARG A 321 4.96 -11.53 -2.10
CA ARG A 321 4.04 -11.32 -0.97
C ARG A 321 3.37 -9.96 -1.03
N MET A 322 4.11 -8.92 -1.44
CA MET A 322 3.54 -7.61 -1.69
C MET A 322 2.47 -7.68 -2.79
N ASN A 323 2.76 -8.28 -3.93
CA ASN A 323 1.81 -8.41 -5.02
C ASN A 323 0.60 -9.26 -4.61
N TRP A 324 0.81 -10.38 -3.89
CA TRP A 324 -0.28 -11.19 -3.35
C TRP A 324 -1.21 -10.34 -2.48
N LEU A 325 -0.66 -9.61 -1.51
CA LEU A 325 -1.44 -8.78 -0.58
C LEU A 325 -2.22 -7.69 -1.31
N ALA A 326 -1.59 -6.98 -2.25
CA ALA A 326 -2.22 -5.89 -2.97
C ALA A 326 -3.23 -6.36 -4.03
N LEU A 327 -2.95 -7.46 -4.76
CA LEU A 327 -3.86 -8.00 -5.76
C LEU A 327 -5.12 -8.59 -5.13
N THR A 328 -4.96 -9.35 -4.05
CA THR A 328 -6.10 -10.00 -3.39
C THR A 328 -6.85 -9.08 -2.44
N GLY A 329 -6.20 -8.04 -1.91
CA GLY A 329 -6.79 -7.14 -0.92
C GLY A 329 -7.18 -7.81 0.39
N ILE A 330 -6.67 -8.99 0.69
CA ILE A 330 -6.96 -9.72 1.95
C ILE A 330 -6.43 -8.96 3.16
N ARG A 331 -6.99 -9.24 4.32
CA ARG A 331 -6.43 -8.81 5.59
C ARG A 331 -5.35 -9.79 6.02
N LEU A 332 -4.19 -9.25 6.38
CA LEU A 332 -3.09 -9.97 6.96
C LEU A 332 -3.13 -9.76 8.47
N SER A 333 -3.10 -10.84 9.25
CA SER A 333 -3.03 -10.78 10.71
C SER A 333 -1.64 -10.34 11.19
N VAL A 334 -1.52 -9.94 12.46
CA VAL A 334 -0.23 -9.56 13.04
C VAL A 334 0.75 -10.75 13.08
N GLU A 335 0.25 -11.95 13.34
CA GLU A 335 1.06 -13.18 13.38
C GLU A 335 1.66 -13.47 12.00
N GLU A 336 0.86 -13.40 10.95
CA GLU A 336 1.31 -13.56 9.56
C GLU A 336 2.27 -12.44 9.16
N ALA A 337 1.98 -11.19 9.56
CA ALA A 337 2.84 -10.03 9.29
C ALA A 337 4.23 -10.18 9.93
N VAL A 338 4.31 -10.71 11.15
CA VAL A 338 5.58 -11.06 11.80
C VAL A 338 6.27 -12.21 11.06
N ALA A 339 5.55 -13.28 10.72
CA ALA A 339 6.11 -14.41 9.97
C ALA A 339 6.65 -14.01 8.58
N TRP A 340 6.07 -12.99 7.97
CA TRP A 340 6.54 -12.45 6.69
C TRP A 340 7.69 -11.44 6.82
N GLY A 341 7.87 -10.84 8.01
CA GLY A 341 8.83 -9.78 8.26
C GLY A 341 8.31 -8.37 7.92
N LEU A 342 6.98 -8.22 7.74
CA LEU A 342 6.34 -6.91 7.60
C LEU A 342 6.37 -6.15 8.94
N VAL A 343 6.17 -6.88 10.02
CA VAL A 343 6.30 -6.43 11.42
C VAL A 343 7.50 -7.15 12.05
N ASP A 344 8.32 -6.42 12.80
CA ASP A 344 9.50 -6.99 13.45
C ASP A 344 9.14 -7.73 14.75
N ARG A 345 8.13 -7.21 15.48
CA ARG A 345 7.71 -7.80 16.76
C ARG A 345 6.27 -7.43 17.11
N GLN A 346 5.52 -8.42 17.60
CA GLN A 346 4.26 -8.19 18.31
C GLN A 346 4.54 -7.75 19.76
N VAL A 347 3.78 -6.78 20.26
CA VAL A 347 3.87 -6.24 21.63
C VAL A 347 2.48 -6.18 22.24
N GLU A 348 2.34 -6.43 23.55
CA GLU A 348 1.02 -6.42 24.23
C GLU A 348 0.41 -5.01 24.28
N ALA A 349 1.24 -4.01 24.53
CA ALA A 349 0.90 -2.60 24.44
C ALA A 349 2.15 -1.82 24.06
N TRP A 350 2.00 -0.71 23.36
CA TRP A 350 3.13 0.13 23.00
C TRP A 350 3.39 1.24 24.05
N TYR A 351 2.47 1.45 24.98
CA TYR A 351 2.69 2.24 26.21
C TYR A 351 3.62 1.47 27.13
N ASP A 352 4.90 1.44 26.81
CA ASP A 352 5.89 0.98 27.76
C ASP A 352 6.24 2.15 28.67
N ASP A 353 6.19 1.92 29.99
CA ASP A 353 6.55 2.84 31.09
C ASP A 353 7.96 3.48 30.93
N HIS A 354 8.69 3.09 29.89
CA HIS A 354 10.01 3.62 29.55
C HIS A 354 9.99 5.00 28.88
N LEU A 355 8.81 5.51 28.45
CA LEU A 355 8.69 6.86 27.88
C LEU A 355 8.40 7.92 28.94
N GLU A 356 8.04 7.53 30.18
CA GLU A 356 7.81 8.46 31.30
C GLU A 356 9.03 8.68 32.21
N GLN A 357 10.14 7.97 32.00
CA GLN A 357 11.37 8.10 32.78
C GLN A 357 12.51 8.68 31.94
N GLY A 358 12.36 9.93 31.54
CA GLY A 358 13.41 10.72 30.91
C GLY A 358 13.33 12.18 31.31
#